data_c4214d867e651794f2c024ca00fa4c58
#
_entry.id   c4214d867e651794f2c024ca00fa4c58
#
_cell.length_a   1.000
_cell.length_b   1.000
_cell.length_c   1.000
_cell.angle_alpha   90.00
_cell.angle_beta   90.00
_cell.angle_gamma   90.00
#
_symmetry.space_group_name_H-M   'P 1'
#
loop_
_entity.id
_entity.type
_entity.pdbx_description
1 polymer ?
#
loop_
_entity_poly.entity_id
_entity_poly.type
_entity_poly.pdbx_seq_one_letter_code
_entity_poly.pdbx_strand_id
1 'polypeptide(L)'
;MQARRALLIAILLIIVAAAVFVGTQVWTGFNSGTSPSPYQEIREYNGTKLGSINDFQNEAIAGTQYINVSTYRLVVTGLVSKEMVYTYDEVVNNHTHYEKVVTLHCVEGWQVTALWEGVLLKDLLEDAGYNQTAQVVIFYAQDGYTTSLPLSYIINNGTMLAYKINGVILPPERGFPLRLVAEGKLGYKWIKWITKIEVSNDTSFRGYWESYGYSNDANYP
;
A
#
# COMPACT_ATOMS: atom_id res chain seq x y z
N MET A 1 34.81 47.37 47.34
CA MET A 1 33.81 47.29 46.25
C MET A 1 34.35 46.58 45.02
N GLN A 2 35.57 46.76 44.61
CA GLN A 2 36.15 46.10 43.41
C GLN A 2 36.22 44.54 43.47
N ALA A 3 36.60 43.95 44.60
CA ALA A 3 36.71 42.48 44.75
C ALA A 3 35.36 41.78 44.63
N ARG A 4 34.24 42.37 45.12
CA ARG A 4 32.91 41.76 44.94
C ARG A 4 32.41 41.83 43.50
N ARG A 5 32.77 42.87 42.72
CA ARG A 5 32.44 42.99 41.31
C ARG A 5 33.22 41.94 40.45
N ALA A 6 34.51 41.75 40.76
CA ALA A 6 35.33 40.73 40.08
C ALA A 6 34.80 39.30 40.31
N LEU A 7 34.35 38.98 41.54
CA LEU A 7 33.79 37.69 41.87
C LEU A 7 32.46 37.42 41.14
N LEU A 8 31.57 38.45 41.06
CA LEU A 8 30.31 38.31 40.33
C LEU A 8 30.49 38.12 38.82
N ILE A 9 31.47 38.80 38.22
CA ILE A 9 31.80 38.63 36.80
C ILE A 9 32.37 37.21 36.52
N ALA A 10 33.23 36.69 37.41
CA ALA A 10 33.78 35.36 37.29
C ALA A 10 32.69 34.28 37.39
N ILE A 11 31.74 34.42 38.30
CA ILE A 11 30.59 33.47 38.43
C ILE A 11 29.69 33.54 37.20
N LEU A 12 29.42 34.73 36.66
CA LEU A 12 28.60 34.88 35.44
C LEU A 12 29.25 34.23 34.23
N LEU A 13 30.57 34.36 34.07
CA LEU A 13 31.32 33.71 32.97
C LEU A 13 31.34 32.21 33.10
N ILE A 14 31.40 31.63 34.29
CA ILE A 14 31.33 30.18 34.53
C ILE A 14 29.93 29.65 34.17
N ILE A 15 28.88 30.37 34.52
CA ILE A 15 27.48 29.97 34.20
C ILE A 15 27.26 30.02 32.69
N VAL A 16 27.76 31.01 31.99
CA VAL A 16 27.66 31.12 30.53
C VAL A 16 28.44 30.00 29.83
N ALA A 17 29.66 29.70 30.31
CA ALA A 17 30.49 28.61 29.77
C ALA A 17 29.84 27.22 29.98
N ALA A 18 29.20 27.01 31.17
CA ALA A 18 28.47 25.75 31.44
C ALA A 18 27.22 25.64 30.58
N ALA A 19 26.48 26.72 30.33
CA ALA A 19 25.31 26.71 29.46
C ALA A 19 25.66 26.42 27.98
N VAL A 20 26.79 26.98 27.51
CA VAL A 20 27.30 26.69 26.14
C VAL A 20 27.76 25.22 26.02
N PHE A 21 28.45 24.68 27.05
CA PHE A 21 28.91 23.29 27.03
C PHE A 21 27.77 22.29 27.09
N VAL A 22 26.72 22.54 27.86
CA VAL A 22 25.50 21.70 27.88
C VAL A 22 24.75 21.85 26.55
N GLY A 23 24.66 23.04 25.96
CA GLY A 23 24.03 23.26 24.65
C GLY A 23 24.74 22.52 23.52
N THR A 24 26.08 22.45 23.55
CA THR A 24 26.86 21.72 22.52
C THR A 24 26.76 20.20 22.66
N GLN A 25 26.59 19.66 23.88
CA GLN A 25 26.42 18.21 24.10
C GLN A 25 25.03 17.73 23.65
N VAL A 26 24.00 18.57 23.72
CA VAL A 26 22.66 18.26 23.26
C VAL A 26 22.56 18.29 21.72
N TRP A 27 23.44 19.04 21.03
CA TRP A 27 23.41 19.19 19.57
C TRP A 27 24.20 18.13 18.80
N THR A 28 25.11 17.39 19.44
CA THR A 28 25.89 16.32 18.76
C THR A 28 25.16 14.98 18.74
N GLY A 29 23.95 14.88 19.29
CA GLY A 29 23.11 13.67 19.29
C GLY A 29 22.11 13.55 18.14
N PHE A 30 22.06 14.49 17.19
CA PHE A 30 21.32 14.30 15.95
C PHE A 30 22.15 13.39 15.00
N ASN A 31 22.14 12.11 15.31
CA ASN A 31 22.42 11.09 14.30
C ASN A 31 21.45 11.31 13.13
N SER A 32 21.97 11.41 11.92
CA SER A 32 21.26 11.21 10.67
C SER A 32 20.79 9.74 10.55
N GLY A 33 20.12 9.24 11.58
CA GLY A 33 19.37 8.02 11.55
C GLY A 33 18.04 8.33 10.85
N THR A 34 17.77 7.62 9.77
CA THR A 34 16.45 7.44 9.17
C THR A 34 15.36 7.61 10.23
N SER A 35 14.43 8.55 10.01
CA SER A 35 13.23 8.66 10.86
C SER A 35 12.70 7.26 11.09
N PRO A 36 12.49 6.80 12.33
CA PRO A 36 11.93 5.48 12.54
C PRO A 36 10.62 5.43 11.77
N SER A 37 10.43 4.38 10.97
CA SER A 37 9.16 4.14 10.30
C SER A 37 8.07 4.23 11.37
N PRO A 38 6.97 4.95 11.15
CA PRO A 38 5.86 5.01 12.10
C PRO A 38 5.20 3.64 12.29
N TYR A 39 5.63 2.63 11.50
CA TYR A 39 5.11 1.27 11.51
C TYR A 39 6.18 0.30 12.01
N GLN A 40 5.82 -0.55 12.98
CA GLN A 40 6.65 -1.69 13.38
C GLN A 40 6.41 -2.84 12.39
N GLU A 41 7.07 -2.79 11.25
CA GLU A 41 6.91 -3.76 10.17
C GLU A 41 7.74 -5.03 10.35
N ILE A 42 7.20 -6.16 9.93
CA ILE A 42 7.92 -7.43 9.78
C ILE A 42 8.96 -7.26 8.66
N ARG A 43 10.23 -7.59 8.94
CA ARG A 43 11.35 -7.44 7.99
C ARG A 43 11.90 -8.78 7.50
N GLU A 44 11.36 -9.86 8.00
CA GLU A 44 11.66 -11.23 7.57
C GLU A 44 10.45 -12.12 7.80
N TYR A 45 10.16 -12.99 6.86
CA TYR A 45 9.07 -13.96 6.96
C TYR A 45 9.50 -15.29 6.32
N ASN A 46 9.46 -16.39 7.08
CA ASN A 46 9.87 -17.73 6.66
C ASN A 46 11.25 -17.74 5.95
N GLY A 47 12.23 -17.02 6.52
CA GLY A 47 13.60 -16.93 6.00
C GLY A 47 13.77 -15.98 4.80
N THR A 48 12.69 -15.35 4.31
CA THR A 48 12.74 -14.36 3.24
C THR A 48 12.86 -12.96 3.83
N LYS A 49 13.89 -12.21 3.43
CA LYS A 49 14.04 -10.79 3.78
C LYS A 49 13.00 -9.96 3.02
N LEU A 50 12.32 -9.07 3.75
CA LEU A 50 11.32 -8.17 3.21
C LEU A 50 11.86 -6.75 3.08
N GLY A 51 11.48 -6.08 2.01
CA GLY A 51 11.68 -4.66 1.83
C GLY A 51 10.82 -3.84 2.80
N SER A 52 11.17 -2.57 3.01
CA SER A 52 10.36 -1.66 3.82
C SER A 52 9.12 -1.20 3.06
N ILE A 53 8.06 -0.88 3.81
CA ILE A 53 6.92 -0.13 3.27
C ILE A 53 7.39 1.20 2.64
N ASN A 54 8.47 1.79 3.17
CA ASN A 54 9.04 3.03 2.67
C ASN A 54 9.88 2.85 1.38
N ASP A 55 10.24 1.63 1.00
CA ASP A 55 10.99 1.35 -0.24
C ASP A 55 10.09 1.44 -1.49
N PHE A 56 8.77 1.40 -1.32
CA PHE A 56 7.83 1.60 -2.41
C PHE A 56 7.74 3.09 -2.79
N GLN A 57 7.82 3.39 -4.06
CA GLN A 57 7.44 4.72 -4.56
C GLN A 57 5.91 4.88 -4.53
N ASN A 58 5.44 6.12 -4.40
CA ASN A 58 4.01 6.40 -4.30
C ASN A 58 3.44 6.85 -5.65
N GLU A 59 3.31 5.90 -6.57
CA GLU A 59 2.69 6.14 -7.87
C GLU A 59 1.17 6.33 -7.71
N ALA A 60 0.63 7.47 -8.17
CA ALA A 60 -0.79 7.80 -8.13
C ALA A 60 -1.13 8.86 -9.18
N ILE A 61 -2.25 8.72 -9.88
CA ILE A 61 -2.66 9.65 -10.94
C ILE A 61 -3.28 10.94 -10.41
N ALA A 62 -3.79 10.92 -9.18
CA ALA A 62 -4.39 12.08 -8.50
C ALA A 62 -3.94 12.20 -7.03
N GLY A 63 -2.69 11.76 -6.74
CA GLY A 63 -2.13 11.79 -5.39
C GLY A 63 -2.71 10.75 -4.44
N THR A 64 -2.21 10.73 -3.20
CA THR A 64 -2.65 9.79 -2.17
C THR A 64 -4.11 10.02 -1.81
N GLN A 65 -4.90 8.95 -1.75
CA GLN A 65 -6.30 8.99 -1.33
C GLN A 65 -6.41 8.68 0.17
N TYR A 66 -7.13 9.52 0.90
CA TYR A 66 -7.43 9.35 2.32
C TYR A 66 -8.90 8.97 2.47
N ILE A 67 -9.17 7.67 2.54
CA ILE A 67 -10.52 7.12 2.52
C ILE A 67 -11.03 6.90 3.93
N ASN A 68 -12.22 7.44 4.25
CA ASN A 68 -12.91 7.16 5.49
C ASN A 68 -13.53 5.76 5.42
N VAL A 69 -12.97 4.82 6.18
CA VAL A 69 -13.38 3.41 6.18
C VAL A 69 -14.84 3.20 6.61
N SER A 70 -15.40 4.07 7.46
CA SER A 70 -16.80 3.96 7.90
C SER A 70 -17.81 4.17 6.76
N THR A 71 -17.44 4.97 5.77
CA THR A 71 -18.27 5.24 4.58
C THR A 71 -17.80 4.47 3.35
N TYR A 72 -16.66 3.80 3.42
CA TYR A 72 -16.13 3.02 2.31
C TYR A 72 -17.06 1.88 1.93
N ARG A 73 -17.23 1.69 0.62
CA ARG A 73 -17.92 0.55 0.03
C ARG A 73 -17.14 -0.01 -1.14
N LEU A 74 -17.01 -1.34 -1.15
CA LEU A 74 -16.52 -2.10 -2.30
C LEU A 74 -17.72 -2.70 -3.02
N VAL A 75 -17.89 -2.36 -4.29
CA VAL A 75 -18.96 -2.90 -5.14
C VAL A 75 -18.42 -3.99 -6.03
N VAL A 76 -19.03 -5.17 -6.02
CA VAL A 76 -18.78 -6.26 -6.99
C VAL A 76 -20.00 -6.39 -7.88
N THR A 77 -19.86 -6.17 -9.19
CA THR A 77 -20.96 -6.01 -10.15
C THR A 77 -20.61 -6.60 -11.54
N GLY A 78 -21.44 -6.33 -12.53
CA GLY A 78 -21.29 -6.77 -13.91
C GLY A 78 -21.93 -8.14 -14.15
N LEU A 79 -21.22 -9.07 -14.77
CA LEU A 79 -21.70 -10.43 -15.05
C LEU A 79 -21.68 -11.29 -13.78
N VAL A 80 -22.51 -10.96 -12.83
CA VAL A 80 -22.70 -11.64 -11.54
C VAL A 80 -24.18 -11.97 -11.34
N SER A 81 -24.47 -12.98 -10.53
CA SER A 81 -25.86 -13.35 -10.17
C SER A 81 -26.49 -12.32 -9.24
N LYS A 82 -25.67 -11.68 -8.40
CA LYS A 82 -26.10 -10.66 -7.44
C LYS A 82 -24.99 -9.62 -7.29
N GLU A 83 -25.32 -8.35 -7.46
CA GLU A 83 -24.42 -7.26 -7.07
C GLU A 83 -24.19 -7.29 -5.56
N MET A 84 -22.93 -7.26 -5.16
CA MET A 84 -22.52 -7.23 -3.76
C MET A 84 -21.94 -5.87 -3.42
N VAL A 85 -22.28 -5.37 -2.24
CA VAL A 85 -21.75 -4.11 -1.69
C VAL A 85 -21.21 -4.40 -0.31
N TYR A 86 -19.89 -4.37 -0.15
CA TYR A 86 -19.23 -4.68 1.11
C TYR A 86 -18.74 -3.41 1.80
N THR A 87 -18.85 -3.37 3.11
CA THR A 87 -18.05 -2.51 3.97
C THR A 87 -16.61 -3.06 4.04
N TYR A 88 -15.67 -2.25 4.52
CA TYR A 88 -14.32 -2.73 4.81
C TYR A 88 -14.31 -3.91 5.80
N ASP A 89 -15.09 -3.78 6.88
CA ASP A 89 -15.17 -4.80 7.92
C ASP A 89 -15.76 -6.12 7.41
N GLU A 90 -16.74 -6.08 6.51
CA GLU A 90 -17.29 -7.29 5.88
C GLU A 90 -16.25 -7.97 4.99
N VAL A 91 -15.46 -7.23 4.22
CA VAL A 91 -14.36 -7.82 3.44
C VAL A 91 -13.35 -8.49 4.36
N VAL A 92 -12.92 -7.79 5.41
CA VAL A 92 -11.84 -8.27 6.28
C VAL A 92 -12.31 -9.38 7.23
N ASN A 93 -13.54 -9.33 7.78
CA ASN A 93 -13.94 -10.25 8.84
C ASN A 93 -14.75 -11.45 8.36
N ASN A 94 -15.37 -11.39 7.17
CA ASN A 94 -16.27 -12.46 6.70
C ASN A 94 -15.63 -13.41 5.70
N HIS A 95 -14.37 -13.17 5.29
CA HIS A 95 -13.65 -14.01 4.32
C HIS A 95 -12.38 -14.61 4.94
N THR A 96 -11.89 -15.68 4.35
CA THR A 96 -10.63 -16.31 4.78
C THR A 96 -9.45 -15.38 4.51
N HIS A 97 -8.56 -15.25 5.51
CA HIS A 97 -7.34 -14.45 5.40
C HIS A 97 -6.21 -15.29 4.83
N TYR A 98 -5.47 -14.69 3.92
CA TYR A 98 -4.29 -15.30 3.31
C TYR A 98 -3.10 -14.38 3.45
N GLU A 99 -1.93 -14.96 3.65
CA GLU A 99 -0.64 -14.28 3.66
C GLU A 99 0.22 -14.80 2.52
N LYS A 100 0.89 -13.90 1.82
CA LYS A 100 1.78 -14.26 0.72
C LYS A 100 2.92 -13.28 0.61
N VAL A 101 4.15 -13.79 0.49
CA VAL A 101 5.32 -12.98 0.13
C VAL A 101 5.34 -12.84 -1.38
N VAL A 102 5.20 -11.62 -1.86
CA VAL A 102 5.20 -11.30 -3.30
C VAL A 102 6.04 -10.06 -3.57
N THR A 103 6.82 -10.09 -4.65
CA THR A 103 7.57 -8.95 -5.16
C THR A 103 6.71 -8.15 -6.14
N LEU A 104 6.54 -6.85 -5.87
CA LEU A 104 6.01 -5.91 -6.84
C LEU A 104 7.15 -5.42 -7.72
N HIS A 105 6.99 -5.53 -9.02
CA HIS A 105 7.93 -5.03 -10.04
C HIS A 105 7.34 -3.82 -10.76
N CYS A 106 7.98 -2.66 -10.64
CA CYS A 106 7.55 -1.45 -11.35
C CYS A 106 8.20 -1.36 -12.72
N VAL A 107 7.49 -0.77 -13.69
CA VAL A 107 8.02 -0.48 -15.04
C VAL A 107 9.17 0.53 -15.01
N GLU A 108 9.30 1.31 -13.93
CA GLU A 108 10.38 2.27 -13.70
C GLU A 108 11.68 1.61 -13.19
N GLY A 109 11.70 0.27 -13.03
CA GLY A 109 12.88 -0.50 -12.69
C GLY A 109 13.10 -0.73 -11.20
N TRP A 110 12.26 -0.21 -10.31
CA TRP A 110 12.32 -0.56 -8.89
C TRP A 110 11.43 -1.76 -8.57
N GLN A 111 11.76 -2.45 -7.48
CA GLN A 111 10.98 -3.59 -7.00
C GLN A 111 11.05 -3.68 -5.48
N VAL A 112 10.00 -4.20 -4.86
CA VAL A 112 9.95 -4.45 -3.41
C VAL A 112 9.28 -5.78 -3.13
N THR A 113 9.96 -6.64 -2.36
CA THR A 113 9.40 -7.88 -1.83
C THR A 113 8.75 -7.60 -0.48
N ALA A 114 7.48 -7.93 -0.31
CA ALA A 114 6.75 -7.69 0.92
C ALA A 114 5.83 -8.87 1.26
N LEU A 115 5.48 -8.98 2.55
CA LEU A 115 4.43 -9.87 3.03
C LEU A 115 3.10 -9.13 2.89
N TRP A 116 2.21 -9.67 2.08
CA TRP A 116 0.86 -9.16 1.87
C TRP A 116 -0.14 -10.03 2.62
N GLU A 117 -1.08 -9.40 3.33
CA GLU A 117 -2.21 -10.07 3.98
C GLU A 117 -3.51 -9.51 3.43
N GLY A 118 -4.43 -10.39 3.08
CA GLY A 118 -5.69 -10.02 2.44
C GLY A 118 -6.64 -11.19 2.26
N VAL A 119 -7.66 -10.97 1.44
CA VAL A 119 -8.64 -11.98 1.04
C VAL A 119 -8.45 -12.32 -0.44
N LEU A 120 -8.75 -13.55 -0.85
CA LEU A 120 -8.70 -13.89 -2.26
C LEU A 120 -9.83 -13.17 -3.00
N LEU A 121 -9.51 -12.55 -4.12
CA LEU A 121 -10.51 -11.93 -4.98
C LEU A 121 -11.54 -12.94 -5.48
N LYS A 122 -11.10 -14.18 -5.72
CA LYS A 122 -11.97 -15.30 -6.11
C LYS A 122 -13.13 -15.47 -5.13
N ASP A 123 -12.90 -15.39 -3.82
CA ASP A 123 -13.93 -15.62 -2.81
C ASP A 123 -15.05 -14.58 -2.92
N LEU A 124 -14.71 -13.30 -3.14
CA LEU A 124 -15.70 -12.23 -3.35
C LEU A 124 -16.48 -12.41 -4.67
N LEU A 125 -15.80 -12.90 -5.71
CA LEU A 125 -16.46 -13.19 -6.99
C LEU A 125 -17.41 -14.39 -6.86
N GLU A 126 -17.06 -15.42 -6.10
CA GLU A 126 -17.91 -16.57 -5.79
C GLU A 126 -19.15 -16.15 -5.00
N ASP A 127 -19.01 -15.29 -3.99
CA ASP A 127 -20.13 -14.72 -3.22
C ASP A 127 -21.13 -13.95 -4.11
N ALA A 128 -20.61 -13.22 -5.10
CA ALA A 128 -21.44 -12.51 -6.07
C ALA A 128 -22.05 -13.45 -7.14
N GLY A 129 -21.60 -14.70 -7.19
CA GLY A 129 -22.03 -15.68 -8.20
C GLY A 129 -21.60 -15.24 -9.61
N TYR A 130 -20.29 -15.03 -9.82
CA TYR A 130 -19.79 -14.58 -11.10
C TYR A 130 -20.07 -15.56 -12.23
N ASN A 131 -20.32 -15.04 -13.43
CA ASN A 131 -20.51 -15.85 -14.61
C ASN A 131 -19.18 -16.47 -15.04
N GLN A 132 -19.08 -17.81 -15.01
CA GLN A 132 -17.87 -18.54 -15.37
C GLN A 132 -17.45 -18.39 -16.85
N THR A 133 -18.33 -17.89 -17.72
CA THR A 133 -18.01 -17.57 -19.12
C THR A 133 -17.48 -16.16 -19.31
N ALA A 134 -17.43 -15.36 -18.27
CA ALA A 134 -16.82 -14.03 -18.30
C ALA A 134 -15.32 -14.13 -18.61
N GLN A 135 -14.79 -13.12 -19.28
CA GLN A 135 -13.42 -13.12 -19.80
C GLN A 135 -12.46 -12.27 -18.95
N VAL A 136 -12.96 -11.19 -18.37
CA VAL A 136 -12.15 -10.14 -17.76
C VAL A 136 -12.82 -9.61 -16.50
N VAL A 137 -12.00 -9.16 -15.56
CA VAL A 137 -12.44 -8.37 -14.40
C VAL A 137 -11.81 -6.99 -14.49
N ILE A 138 -12.64 -5.96 -14.43
CA ILE A 138 -12.25 -4.55 -14.50
C ILE A 138 -12.29 -3.98 -13.08
N PHE A 139 -11.26 -3.20 -12.74
CA PHE A 139 -11.10 -2.58 -11.43
C PHE A 139 -11.15 -1.08 -11.55
N TYR A 140 -11.78 -0.44 -10.58
CA TYR A 140 -11.92 1.02 -10.48
C TYR A 140 -11.49 1.49 -9.10
N ALA A 141 -10.71 2.55 -9.06
CA ALA A 141 -10.19 3.15 -7.83
C ALA A 141 -10.82 4.50 -7.52
N GLN A 142 -10.66 4.94 -6.27
CA GLN A 142 -11.16 6.22 -5.77
C GLN A 142 -10.59 7.44 -6.52
N ASP A 143 -9.35 7.35 -7.02
CA ASP A 143 -8.68 8.43 -7.75
C ASP A 143 -9.00 8.47 -9.25
N GLY A 144 -9.91 7.59 -9.71
CA GLY A 144 -10.27 7.43 -11.13
C GLY A 144 -9.35 6.48 -11.90
N TYR A 145 -8.33 5.89 -11.25
CA TYR A 145 -7.50 4.86 -11.87
C TYR A 145 -8.32 3.63 -12.21
N THR A 146 -8.03 3.02 -13.36
CA THR A 146 -8.66 1.76 -13.80
C THR A 146 -7.64 0.81 -14.38
N THR A 147 -7.87 -0.48 -14.25
CA THR A 147 -7.14 -1.54 -14.93
C THR A 147 -8.01 -2.79 -15.07
N SER A 148 -7.53 -3.82 -15.72
CA SER A 148 -8.23 -5.09 -15.84
C SER A 148 -7.26 -6.28 -15.78
N LEU A 149 -7.79 -7.43 -15.41
CA LEU A 149 -7.09 -8.72 -15.47
C LEU A 149 -7.99 -9.77 -16.10
N PRO A 150 -7.44 -10.77 -16.82
CA PRO A 150 -8.21 -11.93 -17.24
C PRO A 150 -8.83 -12.64 -16.03
N LEU A 151 -10.10 -13.04 -16.12
CA LEU A 151 -10.76 -13.80 -15.06
C LEU A 151 -10.01 -15.08 -14.73
N SER A 152 -9.54 -15.79 -15.76
CA SER A 152 -8.75 -17.02 -15.60
C SER A 152 -7.45 -16.81 -14.79
N TYR A 153 -6.79 -15.65 -14.97
CA TYR A 153 -5.62 -15.30 -14.18
C TYR A 153 -6.00 -15.16 -12.69
N ILE A 154 -7.07 -14.43 -12.38
CA ILE A 154 -7.55 -14.20 -11.01
C ILE A 154 -7.84 -15.51 -10.29
N ILE A 155 -8.56 -16.42 -10.96
CA ILE A 155 -8.98 -17.70 -10.38
C ILE A 155 -7.78 -18.63 -10.13
N ASN A 156 -6.77 -18.62 -11.03
CA ASN A 156 -5.69 -19.61 -11.00
C ASN A 156 -4.44 -19.13 -10.22
N ASN A 157 -4.25 -17.82 -9.97
CA ASN A 157 -3.00 -17.30 -9.42
C ASN A 157 -3.13 -16.73 -8.00
N GLY A 158 -4.27 -16.94 -7.33
CA GLY A 158 -4.44 -16.46 -5.96
C GLY A 158 -4.33 -14.93 -5.86
N THR A 159 -4.92 -14.22 -6.83
CA THR A 159 -5.01 -12.75 -6.80
C THR A 159 -5.72 -12.29 -5.53
N MET A 160 -5.13 -11.34 -4.80
CA MET A 160 -5.56 -10.95 -3.47
C MET A 160 -5.99 -9.49 -3.43
N LEU A 161 -7.01 -9.17 -2.63
CA LEU A 161 -7.27 -7.83 -2.13
C LEU A 161 -6.59 -7.69 -0.77
N ALA A 162 -5.44 -7.04 -0.75
CA ALA A 162 -4.66 -6.84 0.45
C ALA A 162 -5.16 -5.64 1.26
N TYR A 163 -5.17 -5.79 2.59
CA TYR A 163 -5.47 -4.75 3.58
C TYR A 163 -4.31 -4.54 4.56
N LYS A 164 -3.30 -5.43 4.55
CA LYS A 164 -2.04 -5.26 5.29
C LYS A 164 -0.81 -5.52 4.42
N ILE A 165 0.31 -4.97 4.86
CA ILE A 165 1.64 -5.16 4.31
C ILE A 165 2.65 -5.26 5.44
N ASN A 166 3.54 -6.27 5.43
CA ASN A 166 4.54 -6.50 6.46
C ASN A 166 3.97 -6.48 7.90
N GLY A 167 2.78 -7.05 8.10
CA GLY A 167 2.10 -7.15 9.40
C GLY A 167 1.38 -5.88 9.85
N VAL A 168 1.43 -4.77 9.10
CA VAL A 168 0.73 -3.53 9.43
C VAL A 168 -0.41 -3.24 8.47
N ILE A 169 -1.46 -2.56 8.92
CA ILE A 169 -2.54 -2.09 8.06
C ILE A 169 -1.94 -1.21 6.97
N LEU A 170 -2.42 -1.35 5.73
CA LEU A 170 -1.95 -0.55 4.61
C LEU A 170 -1.99 0.95 4.95
N PRO A 171 -0.87 1.66 4.82
CA PRO A 171 -0.92 3.12 4.83
C PRO A 171 -1.72 3.65 3.62
N PRO A 172 -2.27 4.87 3.69
CA PRO A 172 -2.98 5.49 2.56
C PRO A 172 -2.16 5.46 1.26
N GLU A 173 -0.86 5.75 1.33
CA GLU A 173 0.06 5.75 0.16
C GLU A 173 0.22 4.37 -0.46
N ARG A 174 -0.02 3.31 0.30
CA ARG A 174 0.08 1.90 -0.13
C ARG A 174 -1.25 1.32 -0.56
N GLY A 175 -2.34 2.10 -0.49
CA GLY A 175 -3.63 1.75 -1.05
C GLY A 175 -4.71 1.37 -0.05
N PHE A 176 -4.61 1.83 1.24
CA PHE A 176 -5.72 1.68 2.18
C PHE A 176 -7.04 2.23 1.60
N PRO A 177 -8.19 1.55 1.74
CA PRO A 177 -8.39 0.35 2.53
C PRO A 177 -8.03 -0.97 1.84
N LEU A 178 -8.11 -1.06 0.54
CA LEU A 178 -7.84 -2.28 -0.23
C LEU A 178 -7.03 -1.99 -1.49
N ARG A 179 -6.03 -2.84 -1.74
CA ARG A 179 -5.26 -2.83 -2.99
C ARG A 179 -5.17 -4.24 -3.60
N LEU A 180 -5.00 -4.29 -4.91
CA LEU A 180 -4.78 -5.54 -5.62
C LEU A 180 -3.32 -6.01 -5.49
N VAL A 181 -3.12 -7.29 -5.22
CA VAL A 181 -1.85 -8.01 -5.33
C VAL A 181 -1.96 -8.97 -6.50
N ALA A 182 -1.24 -8.67 -7.57
CA ALA A 182 -1.29 -9.39 -8.84
C ALA A 182 0.10 -9.96 -9.18
N GLU A 183 0.48 -11.07 -8.54
CA GLU A 183 1.80 -11.70 -8.70
C GLU A 183 2.12 -12.01 -10.16
N GLY A 184 3.36 -11.72 -10.58
CA GLY A 184 3.80 -11.90 -11.97
C GLY A 184 3.30 -10.82 -12.94
N LYS A 185 2.60 -9.79 -12.43
CA LYS A 185 2.18 -8.62 -13.21
C LYS A 185 2.97 -7.39 -12.80
N LEU A 186 3.27 -6.52 -13.74
CA LEU A 186 3.89 -5.23 -13.51
C LEU A 186 3.02 -4.32 -12.64
N GLY A 187 3.62 -3.41 -11.90
CA GLY A 187 3.04 -2.60 -10.83
C GLY A 187 1.78 -1.83 -11.21
N TYR A 188 1.62 -1.42 -12.48
CA TYR A 188 0.41 -0.72 -12.92
C TYR A 188 -0.85 -1.61 -12.95
N LYS A 189 -0.74 -2.93 -12.79
CA LYS A 189 -1.87 -3.83 -12.55
C LYS A 189 -2.26 -3.93 -11.07
N TRP A 190 -1.43 -3.42 -10.17
CA TRP A 190 -1.63 -3.49 -8.72
C TRP A 190 -2.39 -2.27 -8.20
N ILE A 191 -3.61 -2.08 -8.71
CA ILE A 191 -4.47 -0.94 -8.40
C ILE A 191 -4.66 -0.73 -6.90
N LYS A 192 -4.56 0.52 -6.44
CA LYS A 192 -4.78 0.99 -5.07
C LYS A 192 -6.20 1.56 -4.92
N TRP A 193 -6.68 1.68 -3.68
CA TRP A 193 -7.93 2.37 -3.36
C TRP A 193 -9.15 1.86 -4.12
N ILE A 194 -9.26 0.54 -4.30
CA ILE A 194 -10.32 -0.09 -5.11
C ILE A 194 -11.69 0.20 -4.50
N THR A 195 -12.62 0.66 -5.34
CA THR A 195 -14.01 0.93 -4.95
C THR A 195 -15.01 0.07 -5.72
N LYS A 196 -14.66 -0.40 -6.93
CA LYS A 196 -15.54 -1.25 -7.72
C LYS A 196 -14.74 -2.30 -8.48
N ILE A 197 -15.33 -3.49 -8.57
CA ILE A 197 -14.87 -4.68 -9.31
C ILE A 197 -16.01 -5.09 -10.22
N GLU A 198 -15.76 -5.14 -11.53
CA GLU A 198 -16.77 -5.44 -12.54
C GLU A 198 -16.36 -6.67 -13.35
N VAL A 199 -17.17 -7.73 -13.27
CA VAL A 199 -17.02 -8.93 -14.10
C VAL A 199 -17.58 -8.65 -15.48
N SER A 200 -16.81 -8.88 -16.55
CA SER A 200 -17.15 -8.43 -17.90
C SER A 200 -16.68 -9.40 -18.99
N ASN A 201 -17.23 -9.24 -20.20
CA ASN A 201 -16.75 -9.85 -21.42
C ASN A 201 -15.99 -8.86 -22.34
N ASP A 202 -15.81 -7.61 -21.91
CA ASP A 202 -15.09 -6.61 -22.69
C ASP A 202 -13.57 -6.82 -22.61
N THR A 203 -13.05 -7.75 -23.41
CA THR A 203 -11.59 -7.99 -23.52
C THR A 203 -10.86 -6.84 -24.22
N SER A 204 -11.57 -5.89 -24.81
CA SER A 204 -11.02 -4.70 -25.44
C SER A 204 -10.75 -3.57 -24.45
N PHE A 205 -11.26 -3.68 -23.23
CA PHE A 205 -11.08 -2.67 -22.18
C PHE A 205 -9.59 -2.34 -21.98
N ARG A 206 -9.31 -1.05 -21.91
CA ARG A 206 -7.98 -0.51 -21.62
C ARG A 206 -8.09 0.38 -20.38
N GLY A 207 -7.35 0.01 -19.34
CA GLY A 207 -7.23 0.82 -18.14
C GLY A 207 -6.43 2.11 -18.38
N TYR A 208 -6.14 2.82 -17.30
CA TYR A 208 -5.48 4.12 -17.39
C TYR A 208 -4.16 4.04 -18.19
N TRP A 209 -3.18 3.26 -17.76
CA TRP A 209 -1.89 3.16 -18.45
C TRP A 209 -1.97 2.38 -19.76
N GLU A 210 -2.84 1.39 -19.82
CA GLU A 210 -3.07 0.61 -21.05
C GLU A 210 -3.63 1.49 -22.18
N SER A 211 -4.40 2.54 -21.85
CA SER A 211 -4.87 3.53 -22.83
C SER A 211 -3.74 4.42 -23.38
N TYR A 212 -2.63 4.53 -22.67
CA TYR A 212 -1.41 5.20 -23.13
C TYR A 212 -0.41 4.25 -23.82
N GLY A 213 -0.81 3.01 -24.13
CA GLY A 213 0.00 2.06 -24.91
C GLY A 213 0.78 1.05 -24.08
N TYR A 214 0.60 0.99 -22.76
CA TYR A 214 1.17 -0.09 -21.95
C TYR A 214 0.46 -1.43 -22.27
N SER A 215 1.19 -2.54 -22.12
CA SER A 215 0.64 -3.87 -22.39
C SER A 215 -0.56 -4.18 -21.48
N ASN A 216 -1.63 -4.72 -22.07
CA ASN A 216 -2.78 -5.17 -21.28
C ASN A 216 -2.46 -6.44 -20.46
N ASP A 217 -1.53 -7.27 -20.92
CA ASP A 217 -1.09 -8.48 -20.22
C ASP A 217 -0.18 -8.18 -19.04
N ALA A 218 0.69 -7.19 -19.17
CA ALA A 218 1.59 -6.69 -18.13
C ALA A 218 2.40 -7.79 -17.43
N ASN A 219 2.71 -8.87 -18.10
CA ASN A 219 3.49 -9.97 -17.52
C ASN A 219 4.90 -9.46 -17.18
N TYR A 220 5.35 -9.73 -15.96
CA TYR A 220 6.75 -9.61 -15.60
C TYR A 220 7.49 -10.85 -16.14
N PRO A 221 8.63 -10.66 -16.84
CA PRO A 221 9.40 -11.75 -17.44
C PRO A 221 9.94 -12.76 -16.43
#